data_45a72de7b9c61388b64ac7b7712b23a3
#
_entry.id   45a72de7b9c61388b64ac7b7712b23a3
#
_cell.length_a   1.000
_cell.length_b   1.000
_cell.length_c   1.000
_cell.angle_alpha   90.00
_cell.angle_beta   90.00
_cell.angle_gamma   90.00
#
_symmetry.space_group_name_H-M   'P 1'
#
loop_
_entity.id
_entity.type
_entity.pdbx_description
1 polymer ?
#
loop_
_entity_poly.entity_id
_entity_poly.type
_entity_poly.pdbx_seq_one_letter_code
_entity_poly.pdbx_strand_id
1 'polypeptide(L)'
;MMLLVIFVLPAGCGDKDLVEVETMSFEQYYLQEKSEICVPEQVVCGTECAWAITTGKNDVIYQVAYGNESPEVKEITWQQDEAEHLISIAYENGKLYAMVRMDEGKTLEIRYYRLGGEFETYRAIEAEAEQGLAVGTLFWVDAEKNVYIAEGNVVTRFDAGTGEKTGITLDGTPCVFLETENGVECLVEESDGIGLYGIEGKNVKKRWKIKKAVRNLKTVRNSDAETLFLVSGSALMLVDRATGTLLAETDLLLMGAHDVLAGNYETEDSTLWLFQKGNGTEGRLEISQFERKEAGTEERRIQLVYGTMGTINEDVDDSIKAAIMQFNQENKNYYITIKNYHDDVDLRRLHAEFASGNAPDILDLTYSFYYESYVQNGYLTDLRPYLERSDYKDDIIWNVLDTYQIDGGLYLLAPQFSITAMAVHPEYAAEIETWNMQTFRTLLEENQWEKDVWQGYGEAERLLYKMLTGRQSEFIDRENETAAFETEEFMKLLELCKSYQESYREDAYEWTSEDLIQNELCMPLIFEDVGTYLSGTEFYGREYALYGYPTEQGQVYGVDVCPDCCGIYAGSPNKEGAWEFIESLLEESHQKWHTGVNKGFPIRKSLLREVQEEWQPITFSNGEKVSMTEAE
;
A
#
# COMPACT_ATOMS: atom_id res chain seq x y z
N MET A 1 -19.79 -10.31 34.56
CA MET A 1 -19.38 -8.99 35.09
C MET A 1 -18.82 -8.25 33.88
N MET A 2 -19.65 -7.46 33.25
CA MET A 2 -19.39 -6.72 32.02
C MET A 2 -18.21 -5.77 32.24
N LEU A 3 -17.18 -5.81 31.42
CA LEU A 3 -16.14 -4.79 31.40
C LEU A 3 -16.29 -3.94 30.16
N LEU A 4 -16.85 -2.76 30.40
CA LEU A 4 -16.94 -1.63 29.51
C LEU A 4 -15.52 -1.14 29.20
N VAL A 5 -15.15 -1.07 27.94
CA VAL A 5 -14.03 -0.24 27.47
C VAL A 5 -14.61 1.13 27.14
N ILE A 6 -14.47 2.07 28.07
CA ILE A 6 -14.90 3.46 27.88
C ILE A 6 -13.80 4.19 27.10
N PHE A 7 -14.05 4.53 25.86
CA PHE A 7 -13.31 5.57 25.17
C PHE A 7 -13.71 6.91 25.74
N VAL A 8 -12.85 7.53 26.55
CA VAL A 8 -13.05 8.91 27.00
C VAL A 8 -12.64 9.83 25.85
N LEU A 9 -13.63 10.29 25.09
CA LEU A 9 -13.46 11.45 24.23
C LEU A 9 -13.43 12.72 25.09
N PRO A 10 -12.60 13.73 24.77
CA PRO A 10 -12.55 14.98 25.52
C PRO A 10 -13.89 15.69 25.43
N ALA A 11 -14.41 16.09 26.57
CA ALA A 11 -15.67 16.79 26.73
C ALA A 11 -15.68 18.14 26.00
N GLY A 12 -16.48 18.22 24.97
CA GLY A 12 -16.85 19.45 24.27
C GLY A 12 -18.32 19.46 23.91
N CYS A 13 -19.13 20.01 24.79
CA CYS A 13 -20.51 20.53 24.64
C CYS A 13 -21.52 19.75 23.78
N GLY A 14 -22.49 19.14 24.46
CA GLY A 14 -23.81 18.84 23.94
C GLY A 14 -24.25 17.41 24.19
N ASP A 15 -25.12 17.22 25.20
CA ASP A 15 -25.85 15.97 25.44
C ASP A 15 -26.50 15.45 24.16
N LYS A 16 -26.00 14.34 23.65
CA LYS A 16 -26.76 13.35 22.89
C LYS A 16 -26.30 11.99 23.38
N ASP A 17 -27.27 11.15 23.70
CA ASP A 17 -27.07 9.79 24.16
C ASP A 17 -25.96 9.10 23.36
N LEU A 18 -24.81 8.81 24.00
CA LEU A 18 -23.76 7.99 23.45
C LEU A 18 -24.34 6.58 23.32
N VAL A 19 -24.66 6.18 22.10
CA VAL A 19 -24.99 4.78 21.80
C VAL A 19 -23.67 4.00 21.98
N GLU A 20 -23.64 3.08 22.93
CA GLU A 20 -22.51 2.14 23.05
C GLU A 20 -22.46 1.29 21.78
N VAL A 21 -21.36 1.41 21.04
CA VAL A 21 -21.10 0.57 19.87
C VAL A 21 -20.59 -0.77 20.37
N GLU A 22 -21.27 -1.84 20.01
CA GLU A 22 -20.86 -3.20 20.38
C GLU A 22 -19.60 -3.60 19.59
N THR A 23 -18.64 -4.27 20.23
CA THR A 23 -17.53 -4.88 19.54
C THR A 23 -17.96 -6.24 19.00
N MET A 24 -17.83 -6.45 17.70
CA MET A 24 -18.03 -7.75 17.08
C MET A 24 -16.76 -8.58 17.22
N SER A 25 -16.93 -9.87 17.51
CA SER A 25 -15.85 -10.84 17.56
C SER A 25 -16.08 -11.95 16.52
N PHE A 26 -15.03 -12.30 15.81
CA PHE A 26 -15.04 -13.35 14.81
C PHE A 26 -13.85 -14.28 15.02
N GLU A 27 -14.06 -15.57 14.82
CA GLU A 27 -13.00 -16.57 14.81
C GLU A 27 -12.85 -17.13 13.40
N GLN A 28 -11.63 -17.20 12.92
CA GLN A 28 -11.33 -17.79 11.62
C GLN A 28 -11.58 -19.29 11.69
N TYR A 29 -12.47 -19.78 10.83
CA TYR A 29 -12.89 -21.18 10.83
C TYR A 29 -12.09 -22.03 9.84
N TYR A 30 -11.61 -21.43 8.74
CA TYR A 30 -10.76 -22.07 7.75
C TYR A 30 -9.45 -21.33 7.60
N LEU A 31 -8.38 -22.11 7.36
CA LEU A 31 -7.13 -21.59 6.87
C LEU A 31 -7.36 -20.83 5.55
N GLN A 32 -6.77 -19.68 5.44
CA GLN A 32 -6.65 -18.88 4.25
C GLN A 32 -6.23 -19.73 3.06
N GLU A 33 -7.13 -20.03 2.13
CA GLU A 33 -6.78 -20.72 0.90
C GLU A 33 -6.39 -19.72 -0.17
N LYS A 34 -5.15 -19.80 -0.63
CA LYS A 34 -4.67 -19.08 -1.80
C LYS A 34 -5.29 -19.74 -3.03
N SER A 35 -6.16 -19.01 -3.72
CA SER A 35 -6.70 -19.46 -5.00
C SER A 35 -5.62 -19.36 -6.11
N GLU A 36 -5.84 -20.05 -7.23
CA GLU A 36 -5.00 -19.84 -8.43
C GLU A 36 -5.31 -18.54 -9.17
N ILE A 37 -6.32 -17.77 -8.71
CA ILE A 37 -6.73 -16.50 -9.31
C ILE A 37 -5.74 -15.41 -8.89
N CYS A 38 -5.15 -14.71 -9.87
CA CYS A 38 -4.43 -13.46 -9.61
C CYS A 38 -5.36 -12.44 -8.95
N VAL A 39 -4.83 -11.42 -8.26
CA VAL A 39 -5.67 -10.40 -7.62
C VAL A 39 -6.63 -9.83 -8.66
N PRO A 40 -7.94 -10.03 -8.47
CA PRO A 40 -8.93 -9.53 -9.41
C PRO A 40 -9.13 -8.03 -9.25
N GLU A 41 -9.49 -7.35 -10.31
CA GLU A 41 -9.87 -5.93 -10.30
C GLU A 41 -11.20 -5.70 -9.61
N GLN A 42 -12.07 -6.71 -9.62
CA GLN A 42 -13.37 -6.62 -8.96
C GLN A 42 -13.84 -8.01 -8.49
N VAL A 43 -14.49 -8.04 -7.33
CA VAL A 43 -15.22 -9.20 -6.83
C VAL A 43 -16.64 -8.78 -6.45
N VAL A 44 -17.63 -9.58 -6.82
CA VAL A 44 -19.03 -9.40 -6.39
C VAL A 44 -19.55 -10.69 -5.77
N CYS A 45 -20.29 -10.56 -4.68
CA CYS A 45 -20.83 -11.70 -3.94
C CYS A 45 -22.33 -11.89 -4.22
N GLY A 46 -22.71 -13.13 -4.49
CA GLY A 46 -24.11 -13.56 -4.54
C GLY A 46 -24.47 -14.45 -3.36
N THR A 47 -25.59 -15.15 -3.46
CA THR A 47 -26.11 -16.03 -2.40
C THR A 47 -25.32 -17.32 -2.26
N GLU A 48 -24.90 -17.93 -3.36
CA GLU A 48 -24.29 -19.27 -3.38
C GLU A 48 -22.83 -19.24 -3.85
N CYS A 49 -22.41 -18.16 -4.46
CA CYS A 49 -21.06 -17.99 -5.00
C CYS A 49 -20.70 -16.51 -5.16
N ALA A 50 -19.40 -16.24 -5.27
CA ALA A 50 -18.86 -14.96 -5.73
C ALA A 50 -18.38 -15.07 -7.17
N TRP A 51 -18.20 -13.91 -7.82
CA TRP A 51 -17.56 -13.78 -9.12
C TRP A 51 -16.43 -12.75 -9.04
N ALA A 52 -15.32 -13.11 -9.65
CA ALA A 52 -14.14 -12.28 -9.74
C ALA A 52 -13.78 -12.01 -11.19
N ILE A 53 -13.35 -10.81 -11.52
CA ILE A 53 -12.82 -10.48 -12.85
C ILE A 53 -11.34 -10.16 -12.78
N THR A 54 -10.60 -10.73 -13.71
CA THR A 54 -9.21 -10.36 -13.99
C THR A 54 -9.14 -9.86 -15.43
N THR A 55 -8.38 -8.80 -15.64
CA THR A 55 -8.16 -8.21 -16.96
C THR A 55 -6.68 -8.25 -17.33
N GLY A 56 -6.33 -8.09 -18.59
CA GLY A 56 -4.95 -8.10 -19.04
C GLY A 56 -4.82 -8.62 -20.47
N LYS A 57 -4.05 -9.70 -20.63
CA LYS A 57 -3.89 -10.33 -21.95
C LYS A 57 -5.17 -11.00 -22.44
N ASN A 58 -5.94 -11.53 -21.50
CA ASN A 58 -7.30 -12.07 -21.69
C ASN A 58 -8.12 -11.66 -20.47
N ASP A 59 -9.33 -11.14 -20.70
CA ASP A 59 -10.27 -10.83 -19.63
C ASP A 59 -11.02 -12.11 -19.23
N VAL A 60 -11.03 -12.43 -17.93
CA VAL A 60 -11.63 -13.68 -17.41
C VAL A 60 -12.62 -13.39 -16.29
N ILE A 61 -13.75 -14.08 -16.29
CA ILE A 61 -14.67 -14.14 -15.15
C ILE A 61 -14.51 -15.49 -14.47
N TYR A 62 -14.20 -15.47 -13.18
CA TYR A 62 -14.18 -16.65 -12.33
C TYR A 62 -15.42 -16.70 -11.48
N GLN A 63 -16.02 -17.88 -11.35
CA GLN A 63 -17.03 -18.19 -10.35
C GLN A 63 -16.38 -18.96 -9.21
N VAL A 64 -16.61 -18.52 -7.98
CA VAL A 64 -16.10 -19.13 -6.75
C VAL A 64 -17.29 -19.56 -5.89
N ALA A 65 -17.50 -20.86 -5.74
CA ALA A 65 -18.61 -21.40 -4.94
C ALA A 65 -18.29 -21.36 -3.45
N TYR A 66 -19.30 -21.07 -2.61
CA TYR A 66 -19.23 -21.14 -1.14
C TYR A 66 -19.51 -22.55 -0.60
N GLY A 67 -19.15 -22.78 0.65
CA GLY A 67 -19.77 -23.79 1.49
C GLY A 67 -19.17 -25.20 1.43
N ASN A 68 -18.07 -25.43 0.76
CA ASN A 68 -17.32 -26.67 0.78
C ASN A 68 -16.02 -26.53 1.57
N GLU A 69 -15.39 -27.66 1.93
CA GLU A 69 -14.08 -27.65 2.62
C GLU A 69 -12.99 -26.90 1.85
N SER A 70 -13.16 -26.71 0.53
CA SER A 70 -12.34 -25.87 -0.34
C SER A 70 -13.22 -25.15 -1.35
N PRO A 71 -13.03 -23.83 -1.61
CA PRO A 71 -13.77 -23.10 -2.63
C PRO A 71 -13.52 -23.68 -4.01
N GLU A 72 -14.60 -24.02 -4.72
CA GLU A 72 -14.49 -24.50 -6.09
C GLU A 72 -14.44 -23.29 -7.06
N VAL A 73 -13.36 -23.19 -7.84
CA VAL A 73 -13.13 -22.12 -8.81
C VAL A 73 -13.40 -22.63 -10.22
N LYS A 74 -14.20 -21.87 -10.98
CA LYS A 74 -14.54 -22.18 -12.38
C LYS A 74 -14.46 -20.93 -13.25
N GLU A 75 -13.76 -21.02 -14.37
CA GLU A 75 -13.83 -20.00 -15.43
C GLU A 75 -15.18 -20.03 -16.14
N ILE A 76 -15.71 -18.84 -16.43
CA ILE A 76 -16.95 -18.63 -17.17
C ILE A 76 -16.66 -17.94 -18.49
N THR A 77 -17.07 -18.56 -19.59
CA THR A 77 -16.98 -17.97 -20.93
C THR A 77 -17.99 -16.82 -21.06
N TRP A 78 -17.50 -15.60 -21.24
CA TRP A 78 -18.32 -14.41 -21.39
C TRP A 78 -18.15 -13.72 -22.77
N GLN A 79 -16.99 -13.91 -23.38
CA GLN A 79 -16.58 -13.26 -24.63
C GLN A 79 -17.25 -13.93 -25.84
N GLN A 80 -17.76 -13.11 -26.76
CA GLN A 80 -18.37 -13.55 -28.02
C GLN A 80 -17.52 -13.17 -29.22
N ASP A 81 -16.66 -12.11 -29.08
CA ASP A 81 -15.74 -11.63 -30.10
C ASP A 81 -14.40 -11.21 -29.44
N GLU A 82 -13.28 -11.40 -30.16
CA GLU A 82 -11.93 -11.03 -29.67
C GLU A 82 -11.74 -9.53 -29.42
N ALA A 83 -12.58 -8.68 -30.03
CA ALA A 83 -12.56 -7.23 -29.91
C ALA A 83 -13.32 -6.69 -28.67
N GLU A 84 -13.89 -7.56 -27.85
CA GLU A 84 -14.68 -7.20 -26.68
C GLU A 84 -13.82 -7.09 -25.42
N HIS A 85 -14.09 -6.07 -24.60
CA HIS A 85 -13.40 -5.86 -23.34
C HIS A 85 -14.38 -5.81 -22.16
N LEU A 86 -14.10 -6.60 -21.13
CA LEU A 86 -14.88 -6.61 -19.91
C LEU A 86 -14.54 -5.37 -19.06
N ILE A 87 -15.57 -4.62 -18.69
CA ILE A 87 -15.42 -3.40 -17.88
C ILE A 87 -15.77 -3.67 -16.42
N SER A 88 -16.89 -4.36 -16.15
CA SER A 88 -17.35 -4.56 -14.79
C SER A 88 -18.39 -5.65 -14.70
N ILE A 89 -18.61 -6.18 -13.49
CA ILE A 89 -19.69 -7.11 -13.18
C ILE A 89 -20.54 -6.59 -12.01
N ALA A 90 -21.82 -6.99 -11.99
CA ALA A 90 -22.74 -6.74 -10.91
C ALA A 90 -23.64 -7.97 -10.71
N TYR A 91 -24.00 -8.27 -9.45
CA TYR A 91 -24.91 -9.38 -9.18
C TYR A 91 -26.19 -8.87 -8.53
N GLU A 92 -27.32 -9.22 -9.12
CA GLU A 92 -28.61 -8.83 -8.63
C GLU A 92 -29.69 -9.83 -9.01
N ASN A 93 -30.62 -10.10 -8.08
CA ASN A 93 -31.80 -10.95 -8.30
C ASN A 93 -31.47 -12.32 -8.95
N GLY A 94 -30.41 -12.99 -8.46
CA GLY A 94 -29.99 -14.31 -8.97
C GLY A 94 -29.34 -14.28 -10.34
N LYS A 95 -28.92 -13.10 -10.86
CA LYS A 95 -28.24 -12.93 -12.14
C LYS A 95 -26.93 -12.19 -11.98
N LEU A 96 -25.93 -12.67 -12.67
CA LEU A 96 -24.69 -11.93 -12.89
C LEU A 96 -24.86 -11.08 -14.15
N TYR A 97 -24.63 -9.78 -14.04
CA TYR A 97 -24.55 -8.85 -15.14
C TYR A 97 -23.10 -8.53 -15.47
N ALA A 98 -22.76 -8.45 -16.74
CA ALA A 98 -21.47 -7.99 -17.21
C ALA A 98 -21.65 -6.76 -18.09
N MET A 99 -20.84 -5.74 -17.87
CA MET A 99 -20.73 -4.57 -18.72
C MET A 99 -19.52 -4.75 -19.63
N VAL A 100 -19.77 -4.78 -20.94
CA VAL A 100 -18.79 -5.09 -21.98
C VAL A 100 -18.65 -3.88 -22.89
N ARG A 101 -17.43 -3.45 -23.17
CA ARG A 101 -17.11 -2.44 -24.17
C ARG A 101 -16.92 -3.12 -25.52
N MET A 102 -17.70 -2.69 -26.49
CA MET A 102 -17.57 -3.10 -27.87
C MET A 102 -16.47 -2.31 -28.58
N ASP A 103 -15.99 -2.83 -29.69
CA ASP A 103 -14.92 -2.25 -30.48
C ASP A 103 -15.07 -0.73 -30.73
N GLU A 104 -13.96 0.03 -30.72
CA GLU A 104 -13.88 1.49 -30.86
C GLU A 104 -14.50 2.35 -29.73
N GLY A 105 -14.92 1.77 -28.61
CA GLY A 105 -15.24 2.52 -27.38
C GLY A 105 -16.55 3.31 -27.36
N LYS A 106 -17.42 3.18 -28.37
CA LYS A 106 -18.66 3.97 -28.50
C LYS A 106 -19.91 3.27 -27.96
N THR A 107 -19.87 1.97 -27.78
CA THR A 107 -21.04 1.19 -27.35
C THR A 107 -20.66 0.31 -26.16
N LEU A 108 -21.50 0.33 -25.14
CA LEU A 108 -21.46 -0.61 -24.01
C LEU A 108 -22.60 -1.60 -24.18
N GLU A 109 -22.31 -2.87 -24.01
CA GLU A 109 -23.34 -3.90 -23.86
C GLU A 109 -23.46 -4.34 -22.40
N ILE A 110 -24.68 -4.42 -21.91
CA ILE A 110 -24.99 -5.11 -20.66
C ILE A 110 -25.46 -6.50 -21.02
N ARG A 111 -24.79 -7.50 -20.53
CA ARG A 111 -25.10 -8.93 -20.68
C ARG A 111 -25.49 -9.49 -19.32
N TYR A 112 -26.30 -10.54 -19.32
CA TYR A 112 -26.58 -11.27 -18.09
C TYR A 112 -26.31 -12.76 -18.24
N TYR A 113 -25.90 -13.38 -17.15
CA TYR A 113 -25.61 -14.79 -17.05
C TYR A 113 -26.54 -15.44 -16.03
N ARG A 114 -27.11 -16.59 -16.38
CA ARG A 114 -27.81 -17.45 -15.45
C ARG A 114 -26.90 -18.61 -15.10
N LEU A 115 -26.85 -19.00 -13.82
CA LEU A 115 -26.05 -20.13 -13.35
C LEU A 115 -26.22 -21.36 -14.25
N GLY A 116 -25.11 -21.84 -14.84
CA GLY A 116 -25.09 -22.99 -15.74
C GLY A 116 -25.49 -22.74 -17.19
N GLY A 117 -25.69 -21.48 -17.60
CA GLY A 117 -26.02 -21.07 -18.97
C GLY A 117 -24.89 -20.33 -19.69
N GLU A 118 -25.26 -19.57 -20.70
CA GLU A 118 -24.40 -18.66 -21.45
C GLU A 118 -24.79 -17.22 -21.14
N PHE A 119 -23.89 -16.26 -21.46
CA PHE A 119 -24.21 -14.85 -21.41
C PHE A 119 -25.16 -14.47 -22.56
N GLU A 120 -26.24 -13.79 -22.23
CA GLU A 120 -27.20 -13.23 -23.17
C GLU A 120 -27.12 -11.71 -23.18
N THR A 121 -27.15 -11.05 -24.34
CA THR A 121 -27.18 -9.60 -24.43
C THR A 121 -28.51 -9.09 -23.86
N TYR A 122 -28.38 -8.20 -22.89
CA TYR A 122 -29.50 -7.58 -22.21
C TYR A 122 -29.87 -6.25 -22.83
N ARG A 123 -28.86 -5.39 -23.10
CA ARG A 123 -29.05 -4.06 -23.66
C ARG A 123 -27.73 -3.51 -24.19
N ALA A 124 -27.81 -2.83 -25.34
CA ALA A 124 -26.75 -1.94 -25.82
C ALA A 124 -27.02 -0.50 -25.36
N ILE A 125 -25.99 0.19 -24.91
CA ILE A 125 -26.03 1.57 -24.45
C ILE A 125 -25.01 2.37 -25.27
N GLU A 126 -25.44 3.45 -25.93
CA GLU A 126 -24.51 4.41 -26.53
C GLU A 126 -23.83 5.22 -25.41
N ALA A 127 -22.54 5.03 -25.22
CA ALA A 127 -21.73 5.79 -24.29
C ALA A 127 -20.97 6.88 -25.05
N GLU A 128 -21.17 8.14 -24.66
CA GLU A 128 -20.37 9.27 -25.15
C GLU A 128 -19.08 9.44 -24.30
N ALA A 129 -18.46 8.34 -23.85
CA ALA A 129 -17.24 8.44 -23.08
C ALA A 129 -16.09 8.83 -24.01
N GLU A 130 -15.69 10.08 -23.98
CA GLU A 130 -14.45 10.57 -24.63
C GLU A 130 -13.20 9.89 -24.05
N GLN A 131 -13.27 9.43 -22.81
CA GLN A 131 -12.27 8.57 -22.16
C GLN A 131 -12.99 7.29 -21.72
N GLY A 132 -12.50 6.13 -22.16
CA GLY A 132 -13.13 4.83 -21.88
C GLY A 132 -13.31 4.59 -20.38
N LEU A 133 -14.42 3.94 -19.98
CA LEU A 133 -14.68 3.55 -18.60
C LEU A 133 -13.54 2.65 -18.08
N ALA A 134 -13.12 2.89 -16.85
CA ALA A 134 -12.12 2.07 -16.18
C ALA A 134 -12.69 0.71 -15.80
N VAL A 135 -11.85 -0.31 -15.77
CA VAL A 135 -12.21 -1.63 -15.22
C VAL A 135 -12.63 -1.46 -13.76
N GLY A 136 -13.69 -2.18 -13.36
CA GLY A 136 -14.28 -2.05 -12.03
C GLY A 136 -15.24 -0.87 -11.87
N THR A 137 -15.56 -0.13 -12.94
CA THR A 137 -16.57 0.95 -12.89
C THR A 137 -17.87 0.44 -12.27
N LEU A 138 -18.33 1.10 -11.21
CA LEU A 138 -19.54 0.72 -10.52
C LEU A 138 -20.76 0.86 -11.42
N PHE A 139 -21.51 -0.21 -11.61
CA PHE A 139 -22.80 -0.19 -12.31
C PHE A 139 -23.83 -1.08 -11.63
N TRP A 140 -25.09 -0.86 -11.97
CA TRP A 140 -26.22 -1.59 -11.39
C TRP A 140 -27.37 -1.74 -12.40
N VAL A 141 -28.15 -2.81 -12.25
CA VAL A 141 -29.39 -3.02 -13.02
C VAL A 141 -30.53 -3.26 -12.04
N ASP A 142 -31.49 -2.35 -11.98
CA ASP A 142 -32.64 -2.46 -11.06
C ASP A 142 -33.71 -3.46 -11.57
N ALA A 143 -34.72 -3.75 -10.73
CA ALA A 143 -35.82 -4.65 -11.07
C ALA A 143 -36.65 -4.17 -12.27
N GLU A 144 -36.72 -2.86 -12.51
CA GLU A 144 -37.38 -2.24 -13.65
C GLU A 144 -36.53 -2.24 -14.92
N LYS A 145 -35.30 -2.80 -14.82
CA LYS A 145 -34.32 -2.91 -15.90
C LYS A 145 -33.65 -1.59 -16.29
N ASN A 146 -33.70 -0.58 -15.46
CA ASN A 146 -32.87 0.60 -15.66
C ASN A 146 -31.41 0.28 -15.33
N VAL A 147 -30.49 0.91 -16.05
CA VAL A 147 -29.06 0.76 -15.82
C VAL A 147 -28.53 2.04 -15.18
N TYR A 148 -27.73 1.89 -14.15
CA TYR A 148 -27.03 2.97 -13.44
C TYR A 148 -25.54 2.77 -13.62
N ILE A 149 -24.79 3.80 -14.01
CA ILE A 149 -23.34 3.78 -14.16
C ILE A 149 -22.79 4.98 -13.39
N ALA A 150 -21.80 4.74 -12.52
CA ALA A 150 -21.14 5.77 -11.72
C ALA A 150 -19.80 6.17 -12.31
N GLU A 151 -19.60 7.48 -12.53
CA GLU A 151 -18.33 8.09 -12.95
C GLU A 151 -18.04 9.31 -12.09
N GLY A 152 -16.94 9.25 -11.32
CA GLY A 152 -16.65 10.28 -10.32
C GLY A 152 -17.79 10.40 -9.31
N ASN A 153 -18.37 11.59 -9.14
CA ASN A 153 -19.51 11.84 -8.28
C ASN A 153 -20.86 11.88 -9.02
N VAL A 154 -20.91 11.44 -10.27
CA VAL A 154 -22.11 11.42 -11.10
C VAL A 154 -22.57 10.00 -11.33
N VAL A 155 -23.85 9.73 -11.11
CA VAL A 155 -24.53 8.50 -11.50
C VAL A 155 -25.40 8.80 -12.71
N THR A 156 -25.15 8.12 -13.82
CA THR A 156 -25.99 8.19 -15.03
C THR A 156 -27.00 7.04 -15.01
N ARG A 157 -28.28 7.36 -14.98
CA ARG A 157 -29.39 6.42 -15.12
C ARG A 157 -29.84 6.36 -16.57
N PHE A 158 -29.96 5.16 -17.10
CA PHE A 158 -30.52 4.85 -18.42
C PHE A 158 -31.88 4.18 -18.23
N ASP A 159 -32.94 4.88 -18.60
CA ASP A 159 -34.31 4.38 -18.47
C ASP A 159 -34.58 3.22 -19.42
N ALA A 160 -35.15 2.13 -18.91
CA ALA A 160 -35.37 0.90 -19.67
C ALA A 160 -36.45 1.04 -20.77
N GLY A 161 -37.48 1.85 -20.51
CA GLY A 161 -38.63 2.04 -21.41
C GLY A 161 -38.39 3.07 -22.50
N THR A 162 -37.77 4.19 -22.11
CA THR A 162 -37.61 5.36 -23.00
C THR A 162 -36.22 5.50 -23.62
N GLY A 163 -35.18 4.88 -22.99
CA GLY A 163 -33.80 5.10 -23.38
C GLY A 163 -33.23 6.44 -22.87
N GLU A 164 -34.00 7.23 -22.14
CA GLU A 164 -33.57 8.55 -21.65
C GLU A 164 -32.40 8.43 -20.66
N LYS A 165 -31.36 9.25 -20.87
CA LYS A 165 -30.24 9.40 -19.94
C LYS A 165 -30.54 10.48 -18.92
N THR A 166 -30.27 10.21 -17.64
CA THR A 166 -30.39 11.18 -16.56
C THR A 166 -29.14 11.17 -15.71
N GLY A 167 -28.40 12.28 -15.69
CA GLY A 167 -27.26 12.49 -14.80
C GLY A 167 -27.73 12.93 -13.40
N ILE A 168 -27.17 12.31 -12.37
CA ILE A 168 -27.47 12.51 -10.97
C ILE A 168 -26.16 12.80 -10.25
N THR A 169 -26.00 14.00 -9.69
CA THR A 169 -24.78 14.38 -8.96
C THR A 169 -24.97 14.11 -7.47
N LEU A 170 -23.98 13.46 -6.86
CA LEU A 170 -23.93 13.13 -5.42
C LEU A 170 -22.84 13.96 -4.72
N ASP A 171 -22.89 14.03 -3.37
CA ASP A 171 -21.94 14.83 -2.58
C ASP A 171 -20.57 14.15 -2.36
N GLY A 172 -20.31 13.04 -3.04
CA GLY A 172 -19.07 12.28 -2.95
C GLY A 172 -19.02 11.15 -3.97
N THR A 173 -18.14 10.18 -3.77
CA THR A 173 -17.92 9.05 -4.68
C THR A 173 -18.91 7.92 -4.42
N PRO A 174 -19.76 7.53 -5.38
CA PRO A 174 -20.59 6.33 -5.30
C PRO A 174 -19.73 5.07 -5.13
N CYS A 175 -20.06 4.25 -4.13
CA CYS A 175 -19.28 3.03 -3.85
C CYS A 175 -20.10 1.75 -4.04
N VAL A 176 -21.39 1.79 -3.72
CA VAL A 176 -22.26 0.61 -3.79
C VAL A 176 -23.70 1.02 -4.10
N PHE A 177 -24.35 0.28 -5.00
CA PHE A 177 -25.78 0.34 -5.20
C PHE A 177 -26.50 -0.75 -4.41
N LEU A 178 -27.65 -0.40 -3.86
CA LEU A 178 -28.52 -1.28 -3.08
C LEU A 178 -29.95 -1.16 -3.62
N GLU A 179 -30.61 -2.27 -3.89
CA GLU A 179 -32.00 -2.26 -4.31
C GLU A 179 -32.93 -2.03 -3.13
N THR A 180 -34.05 -1.37 -3.39
CA THR A 180 -35.16 -1.19 -2.47
C THR A 180 -36.49 -1.45 -3.18
N GLU A 181 -37.58 -1.61 -2.43
CA GLU A 181 -38.91 -1.79 -3.00
C GLU A 181 -39.36 -0.62 -3.90
N ASN A 182 -38.80 0.59 -3.72
CA ASN A 182 -39.24 1.81 -4.36
C ASN A 182 -38.16 2.51 -5.21
N GLY A 183 -37.05 1.82 -5.55
CA GLY A 183 -35.96 2.40 -6.33
C GLY A 183 -34.59 1.85 -5.93
N VAL A 184 -33.56 2.67 -6.11
CA VAL A 184 -32.17 2.30 -5.82
C VAL A 184 -31.63 3.22 -4.72
N GLU A 185 -30.92 2.67 -3.77
CA GLU A 185 -30.07 3.41 -2.84
C GLU A 185 -28.63 3.34 -3.27
N CYS A 186 -27.85 4.36 -2.92
CA CYS A 186 -26.42 4.42 -3.20
C CYS A 186 -25.66 4.82 -1.93
N LEU A 187 -24.70 4.00 -1.54
CA LEU A 187 -23.70 4.38 -0.53
C LEU A 187 -22.63 5.24 -1.20
N VAL A 188 -22.30 6.34 -0.56
CA VAL A 188 -21.39 7.36 -1.06
C VAL A 188 -20.32 7.65 -0.03
N GLU A 189 -19.07 7.61 -0.45
CA GLU A 189 -17.94 8.08 0.32
C GLU A 189 -17.85 9.59 0.18
N GLU A 190 -18.10 10.30 1.27
CA GLU A 190 -18.04 11.76 1.37
C GLU A 190 -16.71 12.19 2.05
N SER A 191 -16.31 13.43 1.88
CA SER A 191 -15.07 13.97 2.46
C SER A 191 -14.96 13.84 3.99
N ASP A 192 -16.08 13.72 4.69
CA ASP A 192 -16.15 13.63 6.15
C ASP A 192 -17.00 12.45 6.65
N GLY A 193 -17.28 11.45 5.79
CA GLY A 193 -18.03 10.27 6.21
C GLY A 193 -18.71 9.48 5.12
N ILE A 194 -19.71 8.70 5.50
CA ILE A 194 -20.52 7.83 4.63
C ILE A 194 -21.93 8.39 4.55
N GLY A 195 -22.43 8.58 3.32
CA GLY A 195 -23.82 8.95 3.07
C GLY A 195 -24.61 7.83 2.41
N LEU A 196 -25.87 7.62 2.79
CA LEU A 196 -26.83 6.82 2.03
C LEU A 196 -27.79 7.74 1.29
N TYR A 197 -27.91 7.54 -0.02
CA TYR A 197 -28.77 8.34 -0.90
C TYR A 197 -29.82 7.44 -1.55
N GLY A 198 -31.09 7.81 -1.42
CA GLY A 198 -32.17 7.21 -2.20
C GLY A 198 -32.28 7.88 -3.57
N ILE A 199 -32.38 7.10 -4.65
CA ILE A 199 -32.51 7.55 -6.03
C ILE A 199 -33.85 7.08 -6.58
N GLU A 200 -34.77 8.02 -6.84
CA GLU A 200 -36.10 7.77 -7.38
C GLU A 200 -36.26 8.56 -8.70
N GLY A 201 -35.99 7.93 -9.83
CA GLY A 201 -35.96 8.59 -11.14
C GLY A 201 -34.88 9.68 -11.21
N LYS A 202 -35.30 10.97 -11.24
CA LYS A 202 -34.39 12.15 -11.22
C LYS A 202 -34.19 12.72 -9.83
N ASN A 203 -34.92 12.24 -8.84
CA ASN A 203 -34.89 12.77 -7.49
C ASN A 203 -33.85 12.02 -6.65
N VAL A 204 -33.05 12.77 -5.92
CA VAL A 204 -32.05 12.26 -4.99
C VAL A 204 -32.35 12.78 -3.60
N LYS A 205 -32.32 11.91 -2.62
CA LYS A 205 -32.52 12.28 -1.23
C LYS A 205 -31.52 11.57 -0.34
N LYS A 206 -30.68 12.34 0.35
CA LYS A 206 -29.83 11.78 1.43
C LYS A 206 -30.72 11.24 2.54
N ARG A 207 -30.57 9.96 2.86
CA ARG A 207 -31.32 9.28 3.91
C ARG A 207 -30.69 9.55 5.28
N TRP A 208 -29.37 9.29 5.37
CA TRP A 208 -28.58 9.50 6.57
C TRP A 208 -27.10 9.73 6.23
N LYS A 209 -26.32 10.09 7.26
CA LYS A 209 -24.86 10.26 7.19
C LYS A 209 -24.19 9.79 8.47
N ILE A 210 -23.14 8.98 8.33
CA ILE A 210 -22.22 8.61 9.40
C ILE A 210 -20.99 9.53 9.29
N LYS A 211 -20.70 10.29 10.34
CA LYS A 211 -19.51 11.15 10.42
C LYS A 211 -18.31 10.33 10.90
N LYS A 212 -17.70 9.62 10.01
CA LYS A 212 -16.49 8.83 10.25
C LYS A 212 -15.65 8.90 8.99
N ALA A 213 -14.40 9.32 9.10
CA ALA A 213 -13.47 9.29 7.97
C ALA A 213 -13.35 7.85 7.45
N VAL A 214 -13.59 7.68 6.17
CA VAL A 214 -13.56 6.39 5.48
C VAL A 214 -12.78 6.51 4.19
N ARG A 215 -12.22 5.39 3.74
CA ARG A 215 -11.56 5.26 2.44
C ARG A 215 -11.85 3.89 1.85
N ASN A 216 -11.97 3.83 0.53
CA ASN A 216 -12.21 2.58 -0.18
C ASN A 216 -13.42 1.82 0.37
N LEU A 217 -14.53 2.55 0.59
CA LEU A 217 -15.74 1.98 1.16
C LEU A 217 -16.27 0.83 0.31
N LYS A 218 -16.47 -0.31 0.94
CA LYS A 218 -17.05 -1.51 0.34
C LYS A 218 -18.19 -2.04 1.22
N THR A 219 -18.97 -2.94 0.65
CA THR A 219 -19.98 -3.66 1.43
C THR A 219 -19.70 -5.15 1.43
N VAL A 220 -20.00 -5.77 2.55
CA VAL A 220 -20.21 -7.20 2.64
C VAL A 220 -21.70 -7.46 2.41
N ARG A 221 -22.02 -8.33 1.44
CA ARG A 221 -23.40 -8.74 1.23
C ARG A 221 -23.94 -9.33 2.54
N ASN A 222 -25.15 -8.98 2.91
CA ASN A 222 -25.81 -9.47 4.13
C ASN A 222 -27.16 -10.07 3.78
N SER A 223 -27.47 -11.26 4.30
CA SER A 223 -28.78 -11.87 4.15
C SER A 223 -29.90 -11.14 4.93
N ASP A 224 -29.51 -10.36 5.96
CA ASP A 224 -30.43 -9.47 6.66
C ASP A 224 -30.58 -8.13 5.93
N ALA A 225 -31.81 -7.81 5.54
CA ALA A 225 -32.11 -6.56 4.82
C ALA A 225 -32.15 -5.31 5.71
N GLU A 226 -32.21 -5.47 7.04
CA GLU A 226 -32.31 -4.35 7.98
C GLU A 226 -30.96 -3.76 8.37
N THR A 227 -29.87 -4.51 8.13
CA THR A 227 -28.51 -4.10 8.47
C THR A 227 -27.59 -4.08 7.25
N LEU A 228 -26.52 -3.30 7.34
CA LEU A 228 -25.44 -3.22 6.35
C LEU A 228 -24.11 -3.55 7.02
N PHE A 229 -23.34 -4.43 6.43
CA PHE A 229 -21.93 -4.58 6.73
C PHE A 229 -21.11 -3.71 5.78
N LEU A 230 -20.34 -2.80 6.35
CA LEU A 230 -19.48 -1.86 5.64
C LEU A 230 -18.03 -2.15 6.00
N VAL A 231 -17.15 -2.10 5.00
CA VAL A 231 -15.70 -2.21 5.16
C VAL A 231 -15.06 -0.91 4.72
N SER A 232 -14.19 -0.35 5.54
CA SER A 232 -13.36 0.82 5.21
C SER A 232 -12.01 0.72 5.91
N GLY A 233 -10.93 0.66 5.14
CA GLY A 233 -9.61 0.35 5.69
C GLY A 233 -9.63 -0.97 6.47
N SER A 234 -9.17 -0.97 7.71
CA SER A 234 -9.22 -2.15 8.59
C SER A 234 -10.54 -2.31 9.37
N ALA A 235 -11.51 -1.40 9.22
CA ALA A 235 -12.75 -1.45 9.98
C ALA A 235 -13.85 -2.24 9.26
N LEU A 236 -14.43 -3.23 9.94
CA LEU A 236 -15.69 -3.89 9.58
C LEU A 236 -16.79 -3.36 10.50
N MET A 237 -17.78 -2.70 9.92
CA MET A 237 -18.85 -1.99 10.62
C MET A 237 -20.22 -2.62 10.33
N LEU A 238 -21.02 -2.86 11.36
CA LEU A 238 -22.43 -3.22 11.24
C LEU A 238 -23.28 -1.96 11.49
N VAL A 239 -24.11 -1.61 10.53
CA VAL A 239 -24.90 -0.37 10.53
C VAL A 239 -26.38 -0.69 10.34
N ASP A 240 -27.25 -0.05 11.11
CA ASP A 240 -28.70 -0.05 10.86
C ASP A 240 -29.01 0.67 9.55
N ARG A 241 -29.60 -0.02 8.59
CA ARG A 241 -29.84 0.48 7.24
C ARG A 241 -30.80 1.67 7.20
N ALA A 242 -31.79 1.70 8.09
CA ALA A 242 -32.82 2.74 8.08
C ALA A 242 -32.30 4.07 8.66
N THR A 243 -31.45 3.99 9.67
CA THR A 243 -31.05 5.17 10.47
C THR A 243 -29.59 5.58 10.27
N GLY A 244 -28.75 4.69 9.76
CA GLY A 244 -27.30 4.89 9.70
C GLY A 244 -26.61 4.79 11.07
N THR A 245 -27.28 4.21 12.07
CA THR A 245 -26.69 4.02 13.39
C THR A 245 -25.65 2.92 13.32
N LEU A 246 -24.43 3.20 13.78
CA LEU A 246 -23.39 2.19 13.95
C LEU A 246 -23.78 1.28 15.12
N LEU A 247 -24.07 0.02 14.83
CA LEU A 247 -24.50 -0.97 15.82
C LEU A 247 -23.31 -1.69 16.44
N ALA A 248 -22.34 -2.08 15.61
CA ALA A 248 -21.15 -2.79 16.06
C ALA A 248 -19.97 -2.54 15.11
N GLU A 249 -18.76 -2.74 15.61
CA GLU A 249 -17.51 -2.57 14.84
C GLU A 249 -16.45 -3.57 15.29
N THR A 250 -15.59 -4.00 14.36
CA THR A 250 -14.37 -4.73 14.66
C THR A 250 -13.25 -4.32 13.72
N ASP A 251 -12.00 -4.57 14.12
CA ASP A 251 -10.83 -4.39 13.27
C ASP A 251 -10.55 -5.70 12.52
N LEU A 252 -10.46 -5.62 11.19
CA LEU A 252 -10.17 -6.77 10.31
C LEU A 252 -8.82 -7.41 10.64
N LEU A 253 -7.82 -6.63 11.04
CA LEU A 253 -6.50 -7.15 11.40
C LEU A 253 -6.54 -8.02 12.67
N LEU A 254 -7.49 -7.78 13.58
CA LEU A 254 -7.74 -8.66 14.73
C LEU A 254 -8.34 -10.00 14.31
N MET A 255 -9.08 -10.00 13.20
CA MET A 255 -9.67 -11.21 12.63
C MET A 255 -8.68 -12.00 11.77
N GLY A 256 -7.54 -11.41 11.38
CA GLY A 256 -6.63 -11.97 10.40
C GLY A 256 -7.09 -11.73 8.96
N ALA A 257 -7.75 -10.60 8.71
CA ALA A 257 -8.19 -10.17 7.40
C ALA A 257 -7.67 -8.77 7.06
N HIS A 258 -7.44 -8.50 5.78
CA HIS A 258 -7.00 -7.19 5.27
C HIS A 258 -7.42 -7.03 3.81
N ASP A 259 -7.32 -5.82 3.27
CA ASP A 259 -7.55 -5.50 1.84
C ASP A 259 -8.75 -6.23 1.21
N VAL A 260 -9.87 -6.19 1.94
CA VAL A 260 -11.11 -6.87 1.56
C VAL A 260 -11.63 -6.31 0.24
N LEU A 261 -11.80 -7.17 -0.74
CA LEU A 261 -12.38 -6.86 -2.06
C LEU A 261 -13.89 -6.97 -2.05
N ALA A 262 -14.44 -8.00 -1.40
CA ALA A 262 -15.86 -8.23 -1.22
C ALA A 262 -16.09 -9.22 -0.07
N GLY A 263 -17.34 -9.41 0.33
CA GLY A 263 -17.70 -10.41 1.33
C GLY A 263 -19.18 -10.78 1.28
N ASN A 264 -19.50 -11.87 1.98
CA ASN A 264 -20.86 -12.36 2.19
C ASN A 264 -21.05 -12.79 3.63
N TYR A 265 -22.09 -12.29 4.30
CA TYR A 265 -22.47 -12.69 5.64
C TYR A 265 -23.85 -13.35 5.63
N GLU A 266 -23.90 -14.58 6.15
CA GLU A 266 -25.15 -15.34 6.32
C GLU A 266 -25.56 -15.30 7.79
N THR A 267 -26.72 -14.70 8.06
CA THR A 267 -27.23 -14.52 9.43
C THR A 267 -27.70 -15.83 10.07
N GLU A 268 -28.15 -16.80 9.30
CA GLU A 268 -28.69 -18.07 9.82
C GLU A 268 -27.63 -18.89 10.55
N ASP A 269 -26.42 -18.95 10.04
CA ASP A 269 -25.28 -19.69 10.61
C ASP A 269 -24.18 -18.79 11.15
N SER A 270 -24.37 -17.46 11.09
CA SER A 270 -23.41 -16.45 11.55
C SER A 270 -22.04 -16.52 10.85
N THR A 271 -22.04 -16.95 9.59
CA THR A 271 -20.82 -17.16 8.80
C THR A 271 -20.52 -15.95 7.93
N LEU A 272 -19.27 -15.47 7.99
CA LEU A 272 -18.73 -14.39 7.18
C LEU A 272 -17.66 -14.94 6.23
N TRP A 273 -17.88 -14.76 4.94
CA TRP A 273 -16.88 -15.00 3.90
C TRP A 273 -16.26 -13.68 3.46
N LEU A 274 -14.94 -13.62 3.43
CA LEU A 274 -14.19 -12.47 2.90
C LEU A 274 -13.33 -12.90 1.74
N PHE A 275 -13.36 -12.10 0.68
CA PHE A 275 -12.49 -12.17 -0.48
C PHE A 275 -11.52 -11.01 -0.39
N GLN A 276 -10.24 -11.31 -0.30
CA GLN A 276 -9.21 -10.32 0.01
C GLN A 276 -8.01 -10.48 -0.90
N LYS A 277 -7.24 -9.41 -1.04
CA LYS A 277 -5.98 -9.45 -1.74
C LYS A 277 -5.00 -10.26 -0.91
N GLY A 278 -4.46 -11.33 -1.48
CA GLY A 278 -3.53 -12.20 -0.79
C GLY A 278 -2.20 -11.52 -0.49
N ASN A 279 -1.63 -11.91 0.62
CA ASN A 279 -0.30 -11.50 1.04
C ASN A 279 0.77 -12.17 0.16
N GLY A 280 1.73 -11.41 -0.35
CA GLY A 280 2.92 -11.91 -1.04
C GLY A 280 3.09 -11.43 -2.47
N THR A 281 4.25 -11.77 -3.05
CA THR A 281 4.72 -11.32 -4.37
C THR A 281 3.85 -11.75 -5.53
N GLU A 282 3.08 -12.83 -5.39
CA GLU A 282 2.26 -13.38 -6.48
C GLU A 282 0.87 -12.74 -6.57
N GLY A 283 0.48 -11.89 -5.59
CA GLY A 283 -0.78 -11.16 -5.60
C GLY A 283 -1.96 -12.06 -6.00
N ARG A 284 -2.34 -13.01 -5.16
CA ARG A 284 -3.46 -13.93 -5.42
C ARG A 284 -4.68 -13.55 -4.60
N LEU A 285 -5.87 -13.92 -5.11
CA LEU A 285 -7.10 -13.82 -4.34
C LEU A 285 -7.07 -14.83 -3.18
N GLU A 286 -7.24 -14.33 -1.97
CA GLU A 286 -7.41 -15.15 -0.77
C GLU A 286 -8.87 -15.16 -0.31
N ILE A 287 -9.32 -16.31 0.17
CA ILE A 287 -10.70 -16.53 0.60
C ILE A 287 -10.65 -17.02 2.04
N SER A 288 -11.32 -16.30 2.93
CA SER A 288 -11.34 -16.61 4.36
C SER A 288 -12.77 -16.73 4.84
N GLN A 289 -13.01 -17.71 5.72
CA GLN A 289 -14.28 -17.93 6.39
C GLN A 289 -14.15 -17.66 7.88
N PHE A 290 -15.09 -16.92 8.43
CA PHE A 290 -15.15 -16.57 9.84
C PHE A 290 -16.51 -16.92 10.42
N GLU A 291 -16.53 -17.31 11.69
CA GLU A 291 -17.74 -17.49 12.49
C GLU A 291 -17.85 -16.36 13.51
N ARG A 292 -19.00 -15.70 13.58
CA ARG A 292 -19.25 -14.68 14.60
C ARG A 292 -19.37 -15.32 15.97
N LYS A 293 -18.62 -14.83 16.95
CA LYS A 293 -18.67 -15.28 18.34
C LYS A 293 -19.54 -14.35 19.18
N GLU A 294 -20.09 -14.90 20.27
CA GLU A 294 -20.76 -14.07 21.28
C GLU A 294 -19.74 -13.15 21.98
N ALA A 295 -20.12 -11.90 22.17
CA ALA A 295 -19.29 -10.90 22.85
C ALA A 295 -18.88 -11.36 24.25
N GLY A 296 -17.61 -11.27 24.61
CA GLY A 296 -17.10 -11.54 25.96
C GLY A 296 -16.35 -12.87 26.18
N THR A 297 -16.06 -13.62 25.11
CA THR A 297 -15.22 -14.83 25.17
C THR A 297 -13.73 -14.55 25.00
N GLU A 298 -13.32 -13.33 24.66
CA GLU A 298 -11.94 -12.96 24.41
C GLU A 298 -11.10 -12.87 25.68
N GLU A 299 -9.89 -13.43 25.65
CA GLU A 299 -8.87 -13.19 26.66
C GLU A 299 -8.50 -11.69 26.66
N ARG A 300 -8.33 -11.11 27.87
CA ARG A 300 -8.02 -9.68 28.02
C ARG A 300 -6.58 -9.43 27.59
N ARG A 301 -6.40 -9.05 26.34
CA ARG A 301 -5.12 -8.59 25.82
C ARG A 301 -4.98 -7.07 25.96
N ILE A 302 -3.75 -6.60 26.05
CA ILE A 302 -3.42 -5.18 26.09
C ILE A 302 -3.34 -4.66 24.66
N GLN A 303 -4.08 -3.60 24.38
CA GLN A 303 -4.00 -2.91 23.09
C GLN A 303 -2.70 -2.12 22.98
N LEU A 304 -2.02 -2.29 21.87
CA LEU A 304 -0.94 -1.43 21.37
C LEU A 304 -1.45 -0.65 20.16
N VAL A 305 -0.96 0.56 20.00
CA VAL A 305 -1.29 1.39 18.84
C VAL A 305 -0.05 1.56 17.96
N TYR A 306 -0.16 1.16 16.70
CA TYR A 306 0.84 1.42 15.66
C TYR A 306 0.46 2.70 14.92
N GLY A 307 1.29 3.73 14.99
CA GLY A 307 1.08 5.02 14.31
C GLY A 307 1.85 5.05 13.00
N THR A 308 1.16 5.08 11.86
CA THR A 308 1.79 5.25 10.55
C THR A 308 1.70 6.69 10.07
N MET A 309 2.78 7.16 9.43
CA MET A 309 2.90 8.49 8.83
C MET A 309 2.96 8.41 7.30
N GLY A 310 2.37 7.38 6.72
CA GLY A 310 2.34 7.15 5.27
C GLY A 310 1.81 8.33 4.46
N THR A 311 2.09 8.33 3.16
CA THR A 311 1.63 9.37 2.24
C THR A 311 0.11 9.31 2.03
N ILE A 312 -0.47 10.41 1.54
CA ILE A 312 -1.93 10.63 1.40
C ILE A 312 -2.66 9.51 0.64
N ASN A 313 -1.96 8.71 -0.16
CA ASN A 313 -2.54 7.69 -1.03
C ASN A 313 -2.21 6.24 -0.62
N GLU A 314 -1.37 6.03 0.38
CA GLU A 314 -0.93 4.70 0.78
C GLU A 314 -1.36 4.41 2.22
N ASP A 315 -2.15 3.37 2.39
CA ASP A 315 -2.34 2.71 3.69
C ASP A 315 -0.98 2.15 4.16
N VAL A 316 -0.94 1.66 5.40
CA VAL A 316 0.22 0.92 5.93
C VAL A 316 0.70 -0.11 4.92
N ASP A 317 2.01 -0.24 4.76
CA ASP A 317 2.62 -1.22 3.86
C ASP A 317 2.07 -2.64 4.11
N ASP A 318 1.85 -3.40 3.05
CA ASP A 318 1.26 -4.75 3.14
C ASP A 318 2.10 -5.69 4.03
N SER A 319 3.41 -5.48 4.12
CA SER A 319 4.31 -6.22 4.99
C SER A 319 4.03 -5.97 6.47
N ILE A 320 3.84 -4.72 6.87
CA ILE A 320 3.48 -4.37 8.25
C ILE A 320 2.07 -4.86 8.58
N LYS A 321 1.12 -4.76 7.67
CA LYS A 321 -0.21 -5.36 7.88
C LYS A 321 -0.11 -6.85 8.15
N ALA A 322 0.67 -7.58 7.35
CA ALA A 322 0.89 -9.00 7.53
C ALA A 322 1.57 -9.32 8.88
N ALA A 323 2.60 -8.55 9.25
CA ALA A 323 3.27 -8.70 10.54
C ALA A 323 2.33 -8.42 11.72
N ILE A 324 1.51 -7.36 11.65
CA ILE A 324 0.50 -7.04 12.67
C ILE A 324 -0.53 -8.17 12.78
N MET A 325 -1.00 -8.69 11.66
CA MET A 325 -1.96 -9.82 11.66
C MET A 325 -1.37 -11.05 12.32
N GLN A 326 -0.15 -11.45 11.93
CA GLN A 326 0.55 -12.57 12.54
C GLN A 326 0.73 -12.37 14.05
N PHE A 327 1.22 -11.20 14.45
CA PHE A 327 1.36 -10.85 15.86
C PHE A 327 0.03 -10.93 16.61
N ASN A 328 -1.05 -10.37 16.05
CA ASN A 328 -2.37 -10.39 16.65
C ASN A 328 -2.94 -11.82 16.81
N GLN A 329 -2.59 -12.74 15.92
CA GLN A 329 -3.00 -14.15 16.00
C GLN A 329 -2.18 -14.94 17.03
N GLU A 330 -0.87 -14.69 17.11
CA GLU A 330 0.05 -15.49 17.90
C GLU A 330 0.24 -14.96 19.33
N ASN A 331 0.18 -13.64 19.54
CA ASN A 331 0.45 -13.02 20.84
C ASN A 331 -0.76 -13.08 21.76
N LYS A 332 -0.57 -13.66 22.94
CA LYS A 332 -1.63 -13.85 23.94
C LYS A 332 -1.81 -12.67 24.88
N ASN A 333 -0.82 -11.78 24.97
CA ASN A 333 -0.79 -10.68 25.93
C ASN A 333 -1.17 -9.35 25.30
N TYR A 334 -0.85 -9.17 24.02
CA TYR A 334 -0.99 -7.91 23.30
C TYR A 334 -1.72 -8.11 21.98
N TYR A 335 -2.31 -7.04 21.48
CA TYR A 335 -2.78 -6.92 20.09
C TYR A 335 -2.54 -5.49 19.59
N ILE A 336 -2.39 -5.33 18.28
CA ILE A 336 -2.05 -4.06 17.64
C ILE A 336 -3.23 -3.58 16.80
N THR A 337 -3.53 -2.30 16.92
CA THR A 337 -4.43 -1.55 16.01
C THR A 337 -3.64 -0.43 15.33
N ILE A 338 -4.06 -0.06 14.10
CA ILE A 338 -3.39 0.96 13.32
C ILE A 338 -4.07 2.32 13.49
N LYS A 339 -3.27 3.38 13.62
CA LYS A 339 -3.70 4.77 13.63
C LYS A 339 -2.92 5.56 12.58
N ASN A 340 -3.65 6.11 11.62
CA ASN A 340 -3.06 6.80 10.48
C ASN A 340 -2.91 8.31 10.72
N TYR A 341 -1.79 8.87 10.23
CA TYR A 341 -1.47 10.30 10.24
C TYR A 341 -1.01 10.71 8.83
N HIS A 342 -1.97 11.09 7.97
CA HIS A 342 -1.74 11.24 6.53
C HIS A 342 -1.43 12.66 6.05
N ASP A 343 -1.73 13.69 6.84
CA ASP A 343 -1.60 15.08 6.43
C ASP A 343 -1.04 15.99 7.53
N ASP A 344 -0.81 17.25 7.21
CA ASP A 344 -0.31 18.25 8.16
C ASP A 344 -1.23 18.44 9.39
N VAL A 345 -2.52 18.18 9.27
CA VAL A 345 -3.47 18.26 10.39
C VAL A 345 -3.25 17.09 11.32
N ASP A 346 -3.10 15.91 10.75
CA ASP A 346 -2.82 14.67 11.47
C ASP A 346 -1.45 14.70 12.15
N LEU A 347 -0.42 15.23 11.49
CA LEU A 347 0.89 15.43 12.10
C LEU A 347 0.84 16.40 13.29
N ARG A 348 0.08 17.50 13.18
CA ARG A 348 -0.15 18.38 14.34
C ARG A 348 -0.87 17.67 15.47
N ARG A 349 -1.79 16.74 15.15
CA ARG A 349 -2.45 15.89 16.15
C ARG A 349 -1.45 14.98 16.83
N LEU A 350 -0.56 14.29 16.07
CA LEU A 350 0.50 13.46 16.62
C LEU A 350 1.40 14.24 17.57
N HIS A 351 1.83 15.45 17.18
CA HIS A 351 2.64 16.30 18.05
C HIS A 351 1.90 16.71 19.34
N ALA A 352 0.59 16.96 19.27
CA ALA A 352 -0.21 17.22 20.46
C ALA A 352 -0.35 15.96 21.34
N GLU A 353 -0.43 14.80 20.76
CA GLU A 353 -0.48 13.50 21.44
C GLU A 353 0.85 13.20 22.16
N PHE A 354 2.01 13.49 21.54
CA PHE A 354 3.31 13.45 22.23
C PHE A 354 3.31 14.35 23.49
N ALA A 355 2.86 15.58 23.35
CA ALA A 355 2.83 16.54 24.45
C ALA A 355 1.86 16.14 25.56
N SER A 356 0.78 15.42 25.25
CA SER A 356 -0.22 14.95 26.21
C SER A 356 0.07 13.55 26.77
N GLY A 357 1.07 12.84 26.26
CA GLY A 357 1.41 11.48 26.68
C GLY A 357 0.49 10.39 26.10
N ASN A 358 -0.26 10.69 25.03
CA ASN A 358 -1.22 9.78 24.40
C ASN A 358 -0.82 9.39 22.97
N ALA A 359 0.45 9.52 22.60
CA ALA A 359 0.95 9.11 21.30
C ALA A 359 0.90 7.58 21.14
N PRO A 360 0.89 7.05 19.89
CA PRO A 360 0.96 5.61 19.65
C PRO A 360 2.14 4.95 20.35
N ASP A 361 1.99 3.67 20.72
CA ASP A 361 3.06 2.90 21.38
C ASP A 361 4.23 2.64 20.43
N ILE A 362 3.92 2.37 19.15
CA ILE A 362 4.87 2.10 18.09
C ILE A 362 4.68 3.16 17.00
N LEU A 363 5.77 3.67 16.48
CA LEU A 363 5.78 4.69 15.44
C LEU A 363 6.45 4.13 14.18
N ASP A 364 5.79 4.26 13.04
CA ASP A 364 6.41 4.09 11.74
C ASP A 364 7.35 5.27 11.48
N LEU A 365 8.61 4.97 11.22
CA LEU A 365 9.66 5.95 10.99
C LEU A 365 10.24 5.86 9.58
N THR A 366 9.66 5.05 8.70
CA THR A 366 10.15 4.76 7.34
C THR A 366 10.38 6.02 6.52
N TYR A 367 9.41 6.91 6.48
CA TYR A 367 9.48 8.18 5.73
C TYR A 367 9.54 9.40 6.64
N SER A 368 10.00 9.22 7.90
CA SER A 368 9.96 10.30 8.88
C SER A 368 11.12 11.28 8.71
N PHE A 369 10.84 12.41 8.08
CA PHE A 369 11.73 13.59 8.12
C PHE A 369 11.91 14.15 9.54
N TYR A 370 11.13 13.67 10.52
CA TYR A 370 11.13 14.14 11.89
C TYR A 370 11.90 13.23 12.85
N TYR A 371 12.52 12.14 12.36
CA TYR A 371 13.20 11.16 13.22
C TYR A 371 14.18 11.83 14.21
N GLU A 372 15.09 12.66 13.70
CA GLU A 372 16.04 13.38 14.57
C GLU A 372 15.35 14.29 15.57
N SER A 373 14.34 15.03 15.13
CA SER A 373 13.56 15.90 16.01
C SER A 373 12.84 15.11 17.09
N TYR A 374 12.33 13.93 16.79
CA TYR A 374 11.68 13.07 17.77
C TYR A 374 12.69 12.55 18.82
N VAL A 375 13.89 12.19 18.39
CA VAL A 375 14.98 11.80 19.30
C VAL A 375 15.37 12.96 20.21
N GLN A 376 15.66 14.14 19.64
CA GLN A 376 16.08 15.33 20.38
C GLN A 376 15.03 15.80 21.41
N ASN A 377 13.74 15.63 21.10
CA ASN A 377 12.65 15.93 22.03
C ASN A 377 12.38 14.82 23.05
N GLY A 378 13.13 13.70 23.00
CA GLY A 378 12.97 12.59 23.94
C GLY A 378 11.66 11.80 23.72
N TYR A 379 11.10 11.80 22.51
CA TYR A 379 9.88 11.08 22.21
C TYR A 379 10.10 9.60 21.89
N LEU A 380 11.34 9.19 21.60
CA LEU A 380 11.68 7.82 21.24
C LEU A 380 12.49 7.12 22.34
N THR A 381 12.31 5.83 22.45
CA THR A 381 13.04 4.95 23.37
C THR A 381 14.30 4.42 22.68
N ASP A 382 15.45 4.40 23.38
CA ASP A 382 16.65 3.74 22.88
C ASP A 382 16.42 2.22 22.78
N LEU A 383 16.52 1.67 21.58
CA LEU A 383 16.31 0.26 21.27
C LEU A 383 17.57 -0.60 21.42
N ARG A 384 18.76 0.01 21.57
CA ARG A 384 20.01 -0.74 21.71
C ARG A 384 19.98 -1.74 22.87
N PRO A 385 19.50 -1.39 24.08
CA PRO A 385 19.39 -2.35 25.19
C PRO A 385 18.44 -3.51 24.90
N TYR A 386 17.42 -3.30 24.07
CA TYR A 386 16.49 -4.33 23.65
C TYR A 386 17.14 -5.28 22.64
N LEU A 387 17.81 -4.76 21.62
CA LEU A 387 18.54 -5.56 20.63
C LEU A 387 19.68 -6.36 21.25
N GLU A 388 20.40 -5.81 22.23
CA GLU A 388 21.50 -6.50 22.93
C GLU A 388 21.04 -7.72 23.75
N ARG A 389 19.77 -7.77 24.15
CA ARG A 389 19.16 -8.94 24.82
C ARG A 389 18.38 -9.85 23.88
N SER A 390 18.21 -9.46 22.61
CA SER A 390 17.53 -10.25 21.58
C SER A 390 18.31 -11.51 21.24
N ASP A 391 17.59 -12.55 20.87
CA ASP A 391 18.19 -13.79 20.33
C ASP A 391 18.86 -13.56 18.97
N TYR A 392 18.52 -12.51 18.26
CA TYR A 392 19.07 -12.15 16.94
C TYR A 392 20.35 -11.28 17.02
N LYS A 393 20.79 -10.82 18.18
CA LYS A 393 21.87 -9.83 18.35
C LYS A 393 23.16 -10.16 17.61
N ASP A 394 23.56 -11.43 17.56
CA ASP A 394 24.81 -11.88 16.92
C ASP A 394 24.66 -12.01 15.40
N ASP A 395 23.42 -12.07 14.91
CA ASP A 395 23.06 -12.19 13.50
C ASP A 395 22.79 -10.84 12.82
N ILE A 396 22.63 -9.76 13.60
CA ILE A 396 22.41 -8.39 13.08
C ILE A 396 23.64 -7.82 12.39
N ILE A 397 23.43 -7.12 11.29
CA ILE A 397 24.44 -6.31 10.58
C ILE A 397 24.54 -4.95 11.27
N TRP A 398 25.26 -4.91 12.39
CA TRP A 398 25.31 -3.73 13.25
C TRP A 398 25.79 -2.46 12.58
N ASN A 399 26.78 -2.55 11.67
CA ASN A 399 27.29 -1.39 10.95
C ASN A 399 26.21 -0.68 10.10
N VAL A 400 25.15 -1.37 9.70
CA VAL A 400 23.99 -0.76 9.05
C VAL A 400 23.14 -0.02 10.07
N LEU A 401 22.76 -0.66 11.19
CA LEU A 401 21.98 0.00 12.22
C LEU A 401 22.72 1.17 12.86
N ASP A 402 24.04 1.09 12.96
CA ASP A 402 24.87 2.16 13.53
C ASP A 402 24.84 3.44 12.69
N THR A 403 24.41 3.40 11.41
CA THR A 403 24.21 4.60 10.59
C THR A 403 23.02 5.45 11.07
N TYR A 404 22.08 4.85 11.77
CA TYR A 404 20.90 5.52 12.33
C TYR A 404 21.04 5.98 13.79
N GLN A 405 22.24 5.81 14.36
CA GLN A 405 22.48 6.27 15.73
C GLN A 405 22.46 7.80 15.83
N ILE A 406 21.87 8.28 16.91
CA ILE A 406 21.92 9.68 17.31
C ILE A 406 22.42 9.71 18.76
N ASP A 407 23.49 10.46 19.03
CA ASP A 407 24.11 10.61 20.36
C ASP A 407 24.42 9.26 21.03
N GLY A 408 24.80 8.27 20.23
CA GLY A 408 25.16 6.92 20.70
C GLY A 408 23.98 6.00 21.01
N GLY A 409 22.73 6.47 20.93
CA GLY A 409 21.52 5.67 21.06
C GLY A 409 20.97 5.24 19.69
N LEU A 410 20.23 4.14 19.67
CA LEU A 410 19.52 3.63 18.49
C LEU A 410 18.02 3.70 18.74
N TYR A 411 17.28 4.56 18.03
CA TYR A 411 15.89 4.87 18.33
C TYR A 411 14.90 4.33 17.29
N LEU A 412 15.39 3.66 16.25
CA LEU A 412 14.59 2.89 15.31
C LEU A 412 15.24 1.53 15.05
N LEU A 413 14.42 0.54 14.72
CA LEU A 413 14.85 -0.69 14.07
C LEU A 413 14.51 -0.58 12.59
N ALA A 414 15.53 -0.76 11.72
CA ALA A 414 15.37 -0.98 10.30
C ALA A 414 15.50 -2.50 10.05
N PRO A 415 14.41 -3.22 9.77
CA PRO A 415 14.49 -4.67 9.54
C PRO A 415 15.19 -5.01 8.23
N GLN A 416 15.33 -4.01 7.36
CA GLN A 416 15.95 -4.11 6.05
C GLN A 416 16.72 -2.84 5.72
N PHE A 417 17.55 -2.91 4.67
CA PHE A 417 18.29 -1.75 4.18
C PHE A 417 18.49 -1.82 2.67
N SER A 418 18.68 -0.68 2.05
CA SER A 418 19.18 -0.54 0.69
C SER A 418 20.53 0.18 0.70
N ILE A 419 21.28 0.01 -0.37
CA ILE A 419 22.59 0.64 -0.53
C ILE A 419 22.48 1.65 -1.66
N THR A 420 22.92 2.89 -1.39
CA THR A 420 23.06 3.89 -2.44
C THR A 420 24.49 3.93 -2.96
N ALA A 421 24.62 3.89 -4.28
CA ALA A 421 25.90 3.90 -4.99
C ALA A 421 25.80 4.74 -6.26
N MET A 422 26.91 4.90 -6.95
CA MET A 422 26.98 5.43 -8.31
C MET A 422 27.31 4.33 -9.28
N ALA A 423 26.43 4.11 -10.25
CA ALA A 423 26.71 3.26 -11.39
C ALA A 423 27.43 4.09 -12.45
N VAL A 424 28.68 3.74 -12.77
CA VAL A 424 29.51 4.44 -13.74
C VAL A 424 29.53 3.67 -15.05
N HIS A 425 29.31 4.38 -16.16
CA HIS A 425 29.31 3.82 -17.48
C HIS A 425 30.62 3.06 -17.77
N PRO A 426 30.59 1.82 -18.31
CA PRO A 426 31.75 0.95 -18.48
C PRO A 426 32.91 1.59 -19.27
N GLU A 427 32.60 2.42 -20.26
CA GLU A 427 33.59 3.13 -21.07
C GLU A 427 34.49 4.01 -20.22
N TYR A 428 33.92 4.70 -19.24
CA TYR A 428 34.69 5.56 -18.33
C TYR A 428 35.29 4.76 -17.18
N ALA A 429 34.56 3.77 -16.67
CA ALA A 429 35.02 2.91 -15.58
C ALA A 429 36.35 2.16 -15.92
N ALA A 430 36.52 1.78 -17.18
CA ALA A 430 37.74 1.07 -17.63
C ALA A 430 39.05 1.88 -17.48
N GLU A 431 38.95 3.20 -17.40
CA GLU A 431 40.08 4.12 -17.27
C GLU A 431 40.33 4.58 -15.84
N ILE A 432 39.45 4.20 -14.90
CA ILE A 432 39.50 4.64 -13.49
C ILE A 432 40.42 3.73 -12.69
N GLU A 433 41.61 4.21 -12.31
CA GLU A 433 42.47 3.54 -11.36
C GLU A 433 42.06 3.76 -9.89
N THR A 434 41.51 4.95 -9.59
CA THR A 434 41.08 5.34 -8.24
C THR A 434 39.87 6.21 -8.35
N TRP A 435 38.77 5.83 -7.68
CA TRP A 435 37.54 6.61 -7.63
C TRP A 435 37.54 7.54 -6.44
N ASN A 436 37.50 8.84 -6.71
CA ASN A 436 37.42 9.92 -5.73
C ASN A 436 36.89 11.20 -6.39
N MET A 437 36.74 12.28 -5.61
CA MET A 437 36.22 13.57 -6.09
C MET A 437 37.07 14.14 -7.24
N GLN A 438 38.38 14.00 -7.20
CA GLN A 438 39.26 14.50 -8.26
C GLN A 438 39.02 13.74 -9.58
N THR A 439 38.93 12.41 -9.52
CA THR A 439 38.66 11.58 -10.72
C THR A 439 37.28 11.92 -11.29
N PHE A 440 36.26 12.02 -10.43
CA PHE A 440 34.91 12.39 -10.85
C PHE A 440 34.87 13.75 -11.55
N ARG A 441 35.55 14.76 -10.98
CA ARG A 441 35.67 16.08 -11.58
C ARG A 441 36.39 16.05 -12.92
N THR A 442 37.49 15.28 -13.01
CA THR A 442 38.26 15.14 -14.25
C THR A 442 37.39 14.53 -15.36
N LEU A 443 36.62 13.48 -15.05
CA LEU A 443 35.70 12.90 -16.03
C LEU A 443 34.66 13.90 -16.54
N LEU A 444 34.09 14.74 -15.67
CA LEU A 444 33.16 15.79 -16.07
C LEU A 444 33.83 16.83 -16.97
N GLU A 445 35.05 17.27 -16.63
CA GLU A 445 35.81 18.27 -17.38
C GLU A 445 36.24 17.74 -18.76
N GLU A 446 36.72 16.50 -18.85
CA GLU A 446 37.14 15.84 -20.11
C GLU A 446 35.96 15.65 -21.06
N ASN A 447 34.75 15.41 -20.53
CA ASN A 447 33.52 15.35 -21.28
C ASN A 447 32.82 16.72 -21.43
N GLN A 448 33.51 17.82 -21.13
CA GLN A 448 33.04 19.19 -21.29
C GLN A 448 31.73 19.49 -20.56
N TRP A 449 31.46 18.77 -19.47
CA TRP A 449 30.22 18.82 -18.70
C TRP A 449 28.95 18.47 -19.52
N GLU A 450 29.12 17.91 -20.72
CA GLU A 450 27.99 17.57 -21.60
C GLU A 450 27.34 16.22 -21.25
N LYS A 451 28.01 15.41 -20.40
CA LYS A 451 27.49 14.10 -19.98
C LYS A 451 26.63 14.21 -18.74
N ASP A 452 25.56 13.47 -18.76
CA ASP A 452 24.60 13.44 -17.66
C ASP A 452 25.09 12.59 -16.47
N VAL A 453 24.86 13.10 -15.28
CA VAL A 453 25.15 12.38 -14.01
C VAL A 453 23.89 12.15 -13.19
N TRP A 454 22.71 12.39 -13.76
CA TRP A 454 21.48 12.36 -13.01
C TRP A 454 20.21 12.07 -13.83
N GLN A 455 20.25 11.29 -14.89
CA GLN A 455 19.09 10.99 -15.73
C GLN A 455 18.30 12.23 -16.19
N GLY A 456 18.99 13.28 -16.61
CA GLY A 456 18.38 14.52 -17.09
C GLY A 456 17.98 15.54 -16.01
N TYR A 457 18.21 15.27 -14.72
CA TYR A 457 17.86 16.17 -13.61
C TYR A 457 19.05 17.02 -13.17
N GLY A 458 19.58 17.87 -14.03
CA GLY A 458 20.80 18.66 -13.85
C GLY A 458 20.75 19.80 -12.85
N GLU A 459 19.97 19.71 -11.77
CA GLU A 459 19.91 20.74 -10.74
C GLU A 459 21.05 20.62 -9.73
N ALA A 460 21.77 21.72 -9.50
CA ALA A 460 22.88 21.78 -8.55
C ALA A 460 22.52 21.28 -7.16
N GLU A 461 21.31 21.59 -6.71
CA GLU A 461 20.80 21.21 -5.40
C GLU A 461 20.67 19.70 -5.25
N ARG A 462 20.18 19.01 -6.29
CA ARG A 462 20.05 17.56 -6.30
C ARG A 462 21.41 16.87 -6.31
N LEU A 463 22.33 17.38 -7.12
CA LEU A 463 23.71 16.87 -7.12
C LEU A 463 24.36 17.08 -5.74
N LEU A 464 24.22 18.28 -5.15
CA LEU A 464 24.73 18.57 -3.81
C LEU A 464 24.15 17.61 -2.76
N TYR A 465 22.83 17.43 -2.75
CA TYR A 465 22.15 16.52 -1.82
C TYR A 465 22.75 15.12 -1.89
N LYS A 466 22.93 14.59 -3.08
CA LYS A 466 23.49 13.25 -3.26
C LYS A 466 24.99 13.17 -2.92
N MET A 467 25.79 14.18 -3.27
CA MET A 467 27.19 14.23 -2.90
C MET A 467 27.41 14.35 -1.38
N LEU A 468 26.38 14.77 -0.64
CA LEU A 468 26.36 14.79 0.83
C LEU A 468 25.84 13.48 1.43
N THR A 469 25.31 12.55 0.63
CA THR A 469 24.83 11.26 1.11
C THR A 469 25.95 10.52 1.84
N GLY A 470 25.69 10.12 3.10
CA GLY A 470 26.66 9.46 3.97
C GLY A 470 27.83 10.33 4.47
N ARG A 471 27.83 11.64 4.15
CA ARG A 471 28.93 12.59 4.45
C ARG A 471 28.52 13.75 5.34
N GLN A 472 27.29 13.81 5.82
CA GLN A 472 26.81 14.95 6.61
C GLN A 472 27.69 15.22 7.84
N SER A 473 28.22 14.15 8.48
CA SER A 473 29.10 14.26 9.64
C SER A 473 30.47 14.89 9.34
N GLU A 474 30.89 14.97 8.07
CA GLU A 474 32.12 15.69 7.68
C GLU A 474 31.93 17.20 7.82
N PHE A 475 30.70 17.70 7.68
CA PHE A 475 30.39 19.13 7.62
C PHE A 475 29.50 19.61 8.76
N ILE A 476 28.87 18.72 9.50
CA ILE A 476 27.99 19.03 10.63
C ILE A 476 28.42 18.18 11.83
N ASP A 477 28.97 18.86 12.83
CA ASP A 477 29.25 18.27 14.15
C ASP A 477 28.06 18.59 15.06
N ARG A 478 27.21 17.59 15.26
CA ARG A 478 25.97 17.73 16.03
C ARG A 478 26.25 17.76 17.53
N GLU A 479 27.30 17.06 18.00
CA GLU A 479 27.67 17.01 19.40
C GLU A 479 28.12 18.39 19.91
N ASN A 480 28.87 19.14 19.06
CA ASN A 480 29.35 20.47 19.39
C ASN A 480 28.48 21.61 18.79
N GLU A 481 27.37 21.26 18.14
CA GLU A 481 26.47 22.22 17.47
C GLU A 481 27.21 23.15 16.49
N THR A 482 28.19 22.60 15.74
CA THR A 482 28.99 23.37 14.79
C THR A 482 28.84 22.84 13.36
N ALA A 483 29.03 23.73 12.39
CA ALA A 483 29.01 23.39 10.97
C ALA A 483 30.28 23.91 10.28
N ALA A 484 30.80 23.11 9.34
CA ALA A 484 32.03 23.36 8.59
C ALA A 484 31.75 23.71 7.12
N PHE A 485 30.70 24.48 6.83
CA PHE A 485 30.32 24.87 5.47
C PHE A 485 31.25 25.88 4.82
N GLU A 486 32.18 26.48 5.59
CA GLU A 486 33.18 27.43 5.09
C GLU A 486 34.53 26.73 4.78
N THR A 487 34.59 25.39 4.88
CA THR A 487 35.79 24.64 4.54
C THR A 487 36.08 24.65 3.04
N GLU A 488 37.34 24.48 2.68
CA GLU A 488 37.78 24.39 1.29
C GLU A 488 37.09 23.23 0.55
N GLU A 489 36.90 22.11 1.24
CA GLU A 489 36.23 20.92 0.72
C GLU A 489 34.77 21.21 0.37
N PHE A 490 34.02 21.85 1.28
CA PHE A 490 32.64 22.17 1.03
C PHE A 490 32.49 23.21 -0.09
N MET A 491 33.38 24.20 -0.14
CA MET A 491 33.39 25.21 -1.21
C MET A 491 33.68 24.58 -2.58
N LYS A 492 34.62 23.62 -2.65
CA LYS A 492 34.89 22.86 -3.89
C LYS A 492 33.68 22.04 -4.34
N LEU A 493 32.92 21.46 -3.39
CA LEU A 493 31.70 20.74 -3.70
C LEU A 493 30.62 21.66 -4.28
N LEU A 494 30.44 22.86 -3.69
CA LEU A 494 29.52 23.87 -4.22
C LEU A 494 29.94 24.36 -5.63
N GLU A 495 31.24 24.56 -5.85
CA GLU A 495 31.76 24.96 -7.17
C GLU A 495 31.53 23.86 -8.22
N LEU A 496 31.69 22.58 -7.85
CA LEU A 496 31.38 21.44 -8.71
C LEU A 496 29.88 21.46 -9.11
N CYS A 497 28.98 21.54 -8.12
CA CYS A 497 27.55 21.56 -8.37
C CYS A 497 27.10 22.77 -9.21
N LYS A 498 27.71 23.92 -8.97
CA LYS A 498 27.46 25.13 -9.77
C LYS A 498 27.93 24.96 -11.22
N SER A 499 29.14 24.42 -11.44
CA SER A 499 29.68 24.15 -12.78
C SER A 499 28.81 23.13 -13.54
N TYR A 500 28.29 22.14 -12.86
CA TYR A 500 27.36 21.17 -13.43
C TYR A 500 26.05 21.82 -13.87
N GLN A 501 25.46 22.68 -13.04
CA GLN A 501 24.24 23.41 -13.39
C GLN A 501 24.43 24.41 -14.54
N GLU A 502 25.57 25.09 -14.61
CA GLU A 502 25.88 26.04 -15.69
C GLU A 502 26.03 25.33 -17.06
N SER A 503 26.35 24.05 -17.07
CA SER A 503 26.45 23.21 -18.26
C SER A 503 25.16 22.45 -18.58
N TYR A 504 24.15 22.52 -17.71
CA TYR A 504 22.90 21.80 -17.85
C TYR A 504 22.15 22.17 -19.12
N ARG A 505 21.58 21.18 -19.77
CA ARG A 505 20.81 21.34 -21.00
C ARG A 505 19.32 21.24 -20.70
N GLU A 506 18.58 22.32 -20.97
CA GLU A 506 17.11 22.36 -20.79
C GLU A 506 16.39 21.28 -21.64
N ASP A 507 16.98 20.86 -22.77
CA ASP A 507 16.44 19.82 -23.64
C ASP A 507 16.59 18.38 -23.09
N ALA A 508 17.35 18.19 -22.02
CA ALA A 508 17.52 16.87 -21.40
C ALA A 508 16.22 16.28 -20.83
N TYR A 509 15.23 17.09 -20.51
CA TYR A 509 13.89 16.61 -20.10
C TYR A 509 13.11 15.91 -21.23
N GLU A 510 13.49 16.15 -22.48
CA GLU A 510 12.87 15.53 -23.65
C GLU A 510 13.62 14.28 -24.12
N TRP A 511 14.68 13.89 -23.42
CA TRP A 511 15.51 12.75 -23.80
C TRP A 511 14.72 11.45 -23.75
N THR A 512 14.88 10.67 -24.82
CA THR A 512 14.42 9.30 -24.85
C THR A 512 15.34 8.42 -23.99
N SER A 513 14.93 7.20 -23.70
CA SER A 513 15.79 6.22 -23.03
C SER A 513 17.11 5.99 -23.78
N GLU A 514 17.09 6.05 -25.12
CA GLU A 514 18.29 5.90 -25.95
C GLU A 514 19.24 7.11 -25.82
N ASP A 515 18.69 8.31 -25.73
CA ASP A 515 19.48 9.54 -25.51
C ASP A 515 20.13 9.54 -24.12
N LEU A 516 19.39 9.09 -23.09
CA LEU A 516 19.92 8.94 -21.73
C LEU A 516 21.10 7.94 -21.73
N ILE A 517 20.93 6.77 -22.35
CA ILE A 517 21.97 5.74 -22.45
C ILE A 517 23.23 6.26 -23.13
N GLN A 518 23.09 7.10 -24.17
CA GLN A 518 24.24 7.65 -24.93
C GLN A 518 24.95 8.78 -24.23
N ASN A 519 24.24 9.55 -23.42
CA ASN A 519 24.78 10.77 -22.80
C ASN A 519 25.15 10.59 -21.32
N GLU A 520 24.86 9.46 -20.71
CA GLU A 520 25.12 9.22 -19.30
C GLU A 520 26.58 8.91 -19.02
N LEU A 521 27.15 9.60 -18.01
CA LEU A 521 28.47 9.33 -17.46
C LEU A 521 28.33 8.36 -16.27
N CYS A 522 27.43 8.68 -15.37
CA CYS A 522 27.10 7.89 -14.20
C CYS A 522 25.70 8.25 -13.71
N MET A 523 25.10 7.34 -12.98
CA MET A 523 23.81 7.56 -12.31
C MET A 523 23.86 7.13 -10.85
N PRO A 524 23.16 7.83 -9.97
CA PRO A 524 22.87 7.33 -8.63
C PRO A 524 21.95 6.11 -8.71
N LEU A 525 22.29 5.07 -8.00
CA LEU A 525 21.50 3.85 -7.95
C LEU A 525 21.20 3.50 -6.50
N ILE A 526 19.96 3.12 -6.24
CA ILE A 526 19.53 2.53 -4.97
C ILE A 526 19.43 1.03 -5.20
N PHE A 527 20.25 0.27 -4.49
CA PHE A 527 20.22 -1.18 -4.52
C PHE A 527 19.33 -1.66 -3.39
N GLU A 528 18.19 -2.15 -3.74
CA GLU A 528 17.27 -2.83 -2.84
C GLU A 528 17.46 -4.34 -2.90
N ASP A 529 17.89 -4.83 -4.05
CA ASP A 529 18.24 -6.23 -4.32
C ASP A 529 19.14 -6.36 -5.56
N VAL A 530 19.56 -7.58 -5.84
CA VAL A 530 20.38 -7.88 -7.04
C VAL A 530 19.57 -7.72 -8.33
N GLY A 531 18.23 -7.94 -8.27
CA GLY A 531 17.34 -7.75 -9.41
C GLY A 531 17.33 -6.30 -9.89
N THR A 532 17.40 -5.33 -8.99
CA THR A 532 17.53 -3.89 -9.32
C THR A 532 18.76 -3.61 -10.18
N TYR A 533 19.92 -4.19 -9.81
CA TYR A 533 21.16 -4.06 -10.61
C TYR A 533 21.00 -4.68 -11.99
N LEU A 534 20.46 -5.89 -12.06
CA LEU A 534 20.34 -6.62 -13.33
C LEU A 534 19.29 -6.00 -14.25
N SER A 535 18.19 -5.51 -13.72
CA SER A 535 17.21 -4.75 -14.50
C SER A 535 17.83 -3.47 -15.09
N GLY A 536 18.68 -2.80 -14.32
CA GLY A 536 19.47 -1.68 -14.81
C GLY A 536 20.42 -2.09 -15.95
N THR A 537 21.16 -3.18 -15.80
CA THR A 537 22.07 -3.67 -16.86
C THR A 537 21.31 -4.09 -18.11
N GLU A 538 20.11 -4.70 -18.00
CA GLU A 538 19.27 -5.02 -19.14
C GLU A 538 18.75 -3.75 -19.84
N PHE A 539 18.23 -2.79 -19.07
CA PHE A 539 17.71 -1.52 -19.61
C PHE A 539 18.78 -0.75 -20.40
N TYR A 540 20.00 -0.67 -19.86
CA TYR A 540 21.11 0.04 -20.52
C TYR A 540 21.87 -0.84 -21.52
N GLY A 541 21.60 -2.14 -21.59
CA GLY A 541 22.26 -3.09 -22.48
C GLY A 541 23.76 -3.27 -22.20
N ARG A 542 24.20 -3.00 -20.95
CA ARG A 542 25.61 -3.04 -20.54
C ARG A 542 25.77 -3.16 -19.02
N GLU A 543 26.88 -3.72 -18.59
CA GLU A 543 27.26 -3.75 -17.18
C GLU A 543 27.83 -2.39 -16.73
N TYR A 544 27.39 -1.89 -15.58
CA TYR A 544 27.92 -0.72 -14.93
C TYR A 544 28.95 -1.11 -13.87
N ALA A 545 30.02 -0.31 -13.76
CA ALA A 545 30.88 -0.40 -12.60
C ALA A 545 30.25 0.36 -11.42
N LEU A 546 30.23 -0.30 -10.27
CA LEU A 546 29.62 0.25 -9.06
C LEU A 546 30.66 0.89 -8.17
N TYR A 547 30.46 2.15 -7.88
CA TYR A 547 31.27 2.94 -6.96
C TYR A 547 30.39 3.58 -5.90
N GLY A 548 31.00 3.89 -4.74
CA GLY A 548 30.37 4.79 -3.79
C GLY A 548 30.36 6.23 -4.29
N TYR A 549 29.67 7.12 -3.58
CA TYR A 549 29.77 8.56 -3.86
C TYR A 549 31.20 9.04 -3.65
N PRO A 550 31.76 9.83 -4.59
CA PRO A 550 33.15 10.23 -4.53
C PRO A 550 33.39 11.24 -3.38
N THR A 551 34.49 11.05 -2.66
CA THR A 551 34.99 11.94 -1.62
C THR A 551 36.41 12.39 -1.95
N GLU A 552 36.94 13.37 -1.23
CA GLU A 552 38.34 13.79 -1.41
C GLU A 552 39.34 12.65 -1.15
N GLN A 553 38.98 11.71 -0.28
CA GLN A 553 39.87 10.63 0.17
C GLN A 553 39.56 9.26 -0.45
N GLY A 554 38.48 9.17 -1.26
CA GLY A 554 38.04 7.92 -1.88
C GLY A 554 36.55 7.95 -2.18
N GLN A 555 35.80 7.03 -1.62
CA GLN A 555 34.38 6.87 -1.88
C GLN A 555 33.60 6.45 -0.61
N VAL A 556 32.30 6.73 -0.59
CA VAL A 556 31.38 6.33 0.48
C VAL A 556 30.09 5.77 -0.13
N TYR A 557 29.65 4.65 0.39
CA TYR A 557 28.32 4.12 0.11
C TYR A 557 27.32 4.67 1.13
N GLY A 558 26.15 5.04 0.68
CA GLY A 558 25.06 5.39 1.58
C GLY A 558 24.24 4.16 1.94
N VAL A 559 23.68 4.16 3.12
CA VAL A 559 22.59 3.25 3.51
C VAL A 559 21.31 4.07 3.47
N ASP A 560 20.32 3.58 2.75
CA ASP A 560 19.01 4.23 2.71
C ASP A 560 18.00 3.44 3.55
N VAL A 561 16.98 4.15 4.03
CA VAL A 561 15.94 3.57 4.86
C VAL A 561 14.99 2.78 3.98
N CYS A 562 14.81 1.51 4.30
CA CYS A 562 13.79 0.67 3.70
C CYS A 562 12.46 0.78 4.46
N PRO A 563 11.37 0.28 3.90
CA PRO A 563 10.10 0.15 4.60
C PRO A 563 10.22 -0.51 5.97
N ASP A 564 9.18 -0.36 6.79
CA ASP A 564 8.99 -1.04 8.06
C ASP A 564 9.93 -0.60 9.20
N CYS A 565 10.57 0.56 9.08
CA CYS A 565 11.36 1.13 10.16
C CYS A 565 10.47 1.58 11.32
N CYS A 566 10.68 1.01 12.50
CA CYS A 566 9.83 1.23 13.66
C CYS A 566 10.60 1.75 14.87
N GLY A 567 9.96 2.61 15.64
CA GLY A 567 10.44 3.09 16.94
C GLY A 567 9.39 2.97 18.03
N ILE A 568 9.82 2.98 19.29
CA ILE A 568 8.93 2.90 20.46
C ILE A 568 8.80 4.30 21.07
N TYR A 569 7.54 4.73 21.29
CA TYR A 569 7.27 5.97 22.01
C TYR A 569 7.80 5.91 23.45
N ALA A 570 8.61 6.90 23.85
CA ALA A 570 9.23 6.96 25.18
C ALA A 570 8.21 7.03 26.33
N GLY A 571 7.04 7.62 26.08
CA GLY A 571 5.94 7.71 27.03
C GLY A 571 5.03 6.47 27.10
N SER A 572 5.21 5.47 26.20
CA SER A 572 4.39 4.27 26.23
C SER A 572 4.51 3.49 27.53
N PRO A 573 3.41 3.09 28.17
CA PRO A 573 3.42 2.20 29.31
C PRO A 573 3.70 0.74 28.93
N ASN A 574 3.63 0.40 27.63
CA ASN A 574 3.64 -0.96 27.09
C ASN A 574 4.90 -1.25 26.24
N LYS A 575 6.05 -0.66 26.60
CA LYS A 575 7.30 -0.77 25.82
C LYS A 575 7.74 -2.21 25.53
N GLU A 576 7.52 -3.13 26.46
CA GLU A 576 7.88 -4.54 26.27
C GLU A 576 7.01 -5.19 25.18
N GLY A 577 5.68 -4.93 25.19
CA GLY A 577 4.80 -5.42 24.14
C GLY A 577 5.10 -4.77 22.77
N ALA A 578 5.43 -3.47 22.76
CA ALA A 578 5.88 -2.80 21.55
C ALA A 578 7.19 -3.39 21.00
N TRP A 579 8.12 -3.76 21.90
CA TRP A 579 9.35 -4.44 21.53
C TRP A 579 9.09 -5.86 20.99
N GLU A 580 8.21 -6.65 21.63
CA GLU A 580 7.84 -7.98 21.11
C GLU A 580 7.39 -7.93 19.66
N PHE A 581 6.62 -6.91 19.28
CA PHE A 581 6.24 -6.71 17.88
C PHE A 581 7.43 -6.30 17.00
N ILE A 582 8.22 -5.30 17.42
CA ILE A 582 9.36 -4.83 16.63
C ILE A 582 10.39 -5.95 16.45
N GLU A 583 10.62 -6.77 17.46
CA GLU A 583 11.51 -7.93 17.38
C GLU A 583 10.99 -8.99 16.39
N SER A 584 9.66 -9.17 16.28
CA SER A 584 9.06 -10.10 15.30
C SER A 584 9.35 -9.72 13.85
N LEU A 585 9.64 -8.44 13.56
CA LEU A 585 10.09 -8.00 12.24
C LEU A 585 11.48 -8.56 11.86
N LEU A 586 12.22 -9.11 12.81
CA LEU A 586 13.47 -9.82 12.57
C LEU A 586 13.27 -11.32 12.28
N GLU A 587 12.05 -11.84 12.38
CA GLU A 587 11.77 -13.23 12.04
C GLU A 587 11.96 -13.50 10.54
N GLU A 588 12.27 -14.76 10.23
CA GLU A 588 12.54 -15.17 8.84
C GLU A 588 11.36 -14.91 7.91
N SER A 589 10.13 -15.14 8.38
CA SER A 589 8.88 -14.89 7.64
C SER A 589 8.77 -13.46 7.16
N HIS A 590 9.07 -12.48 8.03
CA HIS A 590 9.04 -11.08 7.69
C HIS A 590 10.25 -10.65 6.83
N GLN A 591 11.44 -11.08 7.21
CA GLN A 591 12.68 -10.74 6.49
C GLN A 591 12.69 -11.26 5.05
N LYS A 592 12.16 -12.48 4.81
CA LYS A 592 12.06 -13.07 3.46
C LYS A 592 10.89 -12.53 2.65
N TRP A 593 9.86 -11.99 3.28
CA TRP A 593 8.75 -11.35 2.59
C TRP A 593 9.22 -10.29 1.58
N HIS A 594 10.16 -9.49 1.99
CA HIS A 594 10.63 -8.34 1.23
C HIS A 594 11.63 -8.70 0.13
N THR A 595 12.37 -9.79 0.24
CA THR A 595 13.34 -10.20 -0.78
C THR A 595 12.68 -10.57 -2.11
N GLY A 596 11.37 -10.82 -2.11
CA GLY A 596 10.60 -11.11 -3.32
C GLY A 596 9.91 -9.91 -3.98
N VAL A 597 9.95 -8.70 -3.37
CA VAL A 597 9.15 -7.52 -3.81
C VAL A 597 9.99 -6.27 -4.02
N ASN A 598 11.31 -6.38 -4.17
CA ASN A 598 12.25 -5.26 -4.40
C ASN A 598 12.27 -4.20 -3.28
N LYS A 599 12.34 -4.61 -2.01
CA LYS A 599 12.22 -3.65 -0.91
C LYS A 599 13.39 -3.61 0.07
N GLY A 600 14.50 -4.24 -0.23
CA GLY A 600 15.71 -4.13 0.56
C GLY A 600 16.35 -5.45 0.98
N PHE A 601 17.58 -5.36 1.44
CA PHE A 601 18.34 -6.48 1.98
C PHE A 601 17.95 -6.74 3.43
N PRO A 602 17.82 -8.00 3.84
CA PRO A 602 17.53 -8.34 5.22
C PRO A 602 18.67 -7.89 6.15
N ILE A 603 18.33 -7.36 7.33
CA ILE A 603 19.32 -6.92 8.33
C ILE A 603 20.04 -8.08 9.01
N ARG A 604 19.54 -9.32 8.88
CA ARG A 604 20.15 -10.53 9.44
C ARG A 604 21.15 -11.15 8.48
N LYS A 605 22.40 -11.35 8.97
CA LYS A 605 23.53 -11.93 8.18
C LYS A 605 23.22 -13.30 7.61
N SER A 606 22.54 -14.16 8.40
CA SER A 606 22.17 -15.51 7.97
C SER A 606 21.23 -15.45 6.78
N LEU A 607 20.20 -14.61 6.84
CA LEU A 607 19.19 -14.49 5.80
C LEU A 607 19.74 -13.79 4.56
N LEU A 608 20.59 -12.79 4.72
CA LEU A 608 21.27 -12.15 3.60
C LEU A 608 22.09 -13.18 2.79
N ARG A 609 22.78 -14.11 3.46
CA ARG A 609 23.52 -15.20 2.78
C ARG A 609 22.60 -16.17 2.06
N GLU A 610 21.48 -16.55 2.68
CA GLU A 610 20.48 -17.43 2.05
C GLU A 610 19.91 -16.79 0.78
N VAL A 611 19.54 -15.51 0.83
CA VAL A 611 19.07 -14.77 -0.35
C VAL A 611 20.11 -14.78 -1.47
N GLN A 612 21.40 -14.63 -1.14
CA GLN A 612 22.48 -14.72 -2.11
C GLN A 612 22.61 -16.13 -2.71
N GLU A 613 22.43 -17.19 -1.90
CA GLU A 613 22.52 -18.59 -2.34
C GLU A 613 21.30 -19.07 -3.14
N GLU A 614 20.11 -18.57 -2.80
CA GLU A 614 18.85 -18.91 -3.47
C GLU A 614 18.65 -18.18 -4.80
N TRP A 615 19.49 -17.21 -5.08
CA TRP A 615 19.34 -16.37 -6.24
C TRP A 615 19.48 -17.17 -7.54
N GLN A 616 18.42 -17.20 -8.34
CA GLN A 616 18.42 -17.92 -9.62
C GLN A 616 18.99 -17.00 -10.73
N PRO A 617 19.75 -17.56 -11.68
CA PRO A 617 20.23 -16.76 -12.81
C PRO A 617 19.07 -16.14 -13.56
N ILE A 618 19.09 -14.81 -13.73
CA ILE A 618 18.13 -14.11 -14.57
C ILE A 618 18.48 -14.39 -16.05
N THR A 619 17.45 -14.70 -16.84
CA THR A 619 17.57 -14.81 -18.28
C THR A 619 17.05 -13.52 -18.90
N PHE A 620 17.93 -12.75 -19.51
CA PHE A 620 17.54 -11.53 -20.22
C PHE A 620 16.68 -11.81 -21.45
N SER A 621 16.01 -10.77 -21.94
CA SER A 621 15.23 -10.81 -23.19
C SER A 621 16.03 -11.23 -24.42
N ASN A 622 17.36 -11.00 -24.41
CA ASN A 622 18.31 -11.45 -25.42
C ASN A 622 18.73 -12.94 -25.29
N GLY A 623 18.27 -13.64 -24.25
CA GLY A 623 18.61 -15.05 -23.96
C GLY A 623 19.90 -15.25 -23.16
N GLU A 624 20.59 -14.20 -22.78
CA GLU A 624 21.75 -14.25 -21.88
C GLU A 624 21.33 -14.58 -20.45
N LYS A 625 22.14 -15.37 -19.75
CA LYS A 625 21.91 -15.72 -18.34
C LYS A 625 23.06 -15.14 -17.51
N VAL A 626 22.72 -14.36 -16.51
CA VAL A 626 23.69 -13.86 -15.53
C VAL A 626 23.47 -14.55 -14.19
N SER A 627 24.54 -15.09 -13.62
CA SER A 627 24.55 -15.67 -12.27
C SER A 627 25.30 -14.75 -11.31
N MET A 628 24.98 -14.84 -10.01
CA MET A 628 25.69 -14.08 -8.96
C MET A 628 27.21 -14.31 -8.95
N THR A 629 27.67 -15.52 -9.33
CA THR A 629 29.11 -15.85 -9.42
C THR A 629 29.83 -15.11 -10.53
N GLU A 630 29.14 -14.49 -11.46
CA GLU A 630 29.70 -13.68 -12.55
C GLU A 630 29.56 -12.17 -12.25
N ALA A 631 28.74 -11.80 -11.25
CA ALA A 631 28.53 -10.42 -10.81
C ALA A 631 29.41 -10.02 -9.60
N GLU A 632 30.10 -10.98 -8.96
CA GLU A 632 31.13 -10.70 -7.94
C GLU A 632 32.40 -10.10 -8.57
#